data_83e4a73b4b001259c9551217464f33ec
#
_entry.id   83e4a73b4b001259c9551217464f33ec
#
_cell.length_a   1.000
_cell.length_b   1.000
_cell.length_c   1.000
_cell.angle_alpha   90.00
_cell.angle_beta   90.00
_cell.angle_gamma   90.00
#
_symmetry.space_group_name_H-M   'P 1'
#
loop_
_entity.id
_entity.type
_entity.pdbx_description
1 polymer ?
#
loop_
_entity_poly.entity_id
_entity_poly.type
_entity_poly.pdbx_seq_one_letter_code
_entity_poly.pdbx_strand_id
1 'polypeptide(L)'
;MPANNKKQVEKKELTAEEKKQNAQKLVDDLMTKSQAAFEKLRYYSQEQVDKICQAMALAAEEHHMDLAVDAANETGRGVAEDKAIKNIYASEYIWNNIRHDKTVGIIEDNDEDQTIKIADP
;
A
#
# COMPACT_ATOMS: atom_id res chain seq x y z
N MET A 1 9.00 2.04 49.53
CA MET A 1 9.09 2.45 48.11
C MET A 1 10.16 1.60 47.45
N PRO A 2 9.81 0.69 46.53
CA PRO A 2 10.82 -0.07 45.79
C PRO A 2 11.25 0.71 44.54
N ALA A 3 12.57 0.80 44.37
CA ALA A 3 13.23 1.47 43.26
C ALA A 3 12.92 0.78 41.94
N ASN A 4 12.42 1.57 40.99
CA ASN A 4 12.10 1.15 39.62
C ASN A 4 13.40 1.03 38.81
N ASN A 5 13.94 -0.18 38.72
CA ASN A 5 15.15 -0.50 37.98
C ASN A 5 14.79 -0.68 36.50
N LYS A 6 14.63 0.43 35.77
CA LYS A 6 14.54 0.41 34.30
C LYS A 6 15.90 0.00 33.75
N LYS A 7 16.07 -1.28 33.39
CA LYS A 7 17.15 -1.73 32.55
C LYS A 7 17.07 -0.99 31.21
N GLN A 8 17.95 -0.02 31.00
CA GLN A 8 18.23 0.55 29.69
C GLN A 8 18.85 -0.56 28.85
N VAL A 9 18.09 -1.06 27.88
CA VAL A 9 18.63 -1.93 26.85
C VAL A 9 19.43 -1.02 25.92
N GLU A 10 20.74 -1.02 26.04
CA GLU A 10 21.63 -0.37 25.09
C GLU A 10 21.35 -0.96 23.69
N LYS A 11 20.74 -0.19 22.81
CA LYS A 11 20.61 -0.53 21.39
C LYS A 11 22.02 -0.44 20.79
N LYS A 12 22.66 -1.58 20.59
CA LYS A 12 23.92 -1.68 19.86
C LYS A 12 23.73 -1.08 18.46
N GLU A 13 24.43 -0.01 18.15
CA GLU A 13 24.39 0.56 16.78
C GLU A 13 25.00 -0.44 15.80
N LEU A 14 24.23 -0.76 14.75
CA LEU A 14 24.65 -1.63 13.67
C LEU A 14 25.74 -0.94 12.83
N THR A 15 26.73 -1.70 12.41
CA THR A 15 27.74 -1.23 11.45
C THR A 15 27.12 -0.94 10.09
N ALA A 16 27.79 -0.17 9.25
CA ALA A 16 27.31 0.15 7.89
C ALA A 16 27.08 -1.12 7.05
N GLU A 17 27.94 -2.13 7.22
CA GLU A 17 27.83 -3.40 6.51
C GLU A 17 26.63 -4.23 7.01
N GLU A 18 26.39 -4.29 8.32
CA GLU A 18 25.22 -4.96 8.89
C GLU A 18 23.91 -4.27 8.46
N LYS A 19 23.89 -2.93 8.39
CA LYS A 19 22.74 -2.18 7.88
C LYS A 19 22.46 -2.54 6.42
N LYS A 20 23.49 -2.62 5.58
CA LYS A 20 23.39 -2.97 4.16
C LYS A 20 22.87 -4.40 3.97
N GLN A 21 23.43 -5.37 4.72
CA GLN A 21 23.00 -6.78 4.66
C GLN A 21 21.54 -6.92 5.12
N ASN A 22 21.13 -6.24 6.19
CA ASN A 22 19.76 -6.27 6.66
C ASN A 22 18.78 -5.65 5.65
N ALA A 23 19.17 -4.54 5.00
CA ALA A 23 18.38 -3.93 3.95
C ALA A 23 18.25 -4.85 2.74
N GLN A 24 19.33 -5.47 2.29
CA GLN A 24 19.31 -6.44 1.18
C GLN A 24 18.38 -7.61 1.48
N LYS A 25 18.53 -8.22 2.66
CA LYS A 25 17.67 -9.33 3.09
C LYS A 25 16.19 -8.93 3.13
N LEU A 26 15.88 -7.73 3.65
CA LEU A 26 14.51 -7.22 3.69
C LEU A 26 13.93 -7.09 2.28
N VAL A 27 14.70 -6.53 1.34
CA VAL A 27 14.27 -6.39 -0.06
C VAL A 27 14.04 -7.76 -0.70
N ASP A 28 14.97 -8.71 -0.52
CA ASP A 28 14.85 -10.06 -1.08
C ASP A 28 13.62 -10.81 -0.53
N ASP A 29 13.36 -10.69 0.77
CA ASP A 29 12.17 -11.27 1.42
C ASP A 29 10.87 -10.63 0.89
N LEU A 30 10.84 -9.31 0.69
CA LEU A 30 9.70 -8.59 0.13
C LEU A 30 9.47 -8.97 -1.33
N MET A 31 10.53 -9.06 -2.15
CA MET A 31 10.44 -9.47 -3.55
C MET A 31 9.90 -10.89 -3.69
N THR A 32 10.38 -11.81 -2.85
CA THR A 32 9.88 -13.19 -2.84
C THR A 32 8.39 -13.27 -2.53
N LYS A 33 7.94 -12.53 -1.51
CA LYS A 33 6.52 -12.45 -1.15
C LYS A 33 5.67 -11.80 -2.24
N SER A 34 6.18 -10.71 -2.83
CA SER A 34 5.50 -10.00 -3.90
C SER A 34 5.32 -10.87 -5.14
N GLN A 35 6.37 -11.60 -5.56
CA GLN A 35 6.28 -12.52 -6.68
C GLN A 35 5.27 -13.63 -6.43
N ALA A 36 5.27 -14.23 -5.24
CA ALA A 36 4.30 -15.26 -4.88
C ALA A 36 2.86 -14.74 -4.82
N ALA A 37 2.65 -13.48 -4.44
CA ALA A 37 1.35 -12.83 -4.45
C ALA A 37 0.90 -12.53 -5.88
N PHE A 38 1.79 -12.02 -6.74
CA PHE A 38 1.52 -11.72 -8.13
C PHE A 38 1.08 -12.96 -8.92
N GLU A 39 1.76 -14.10 -8.72
CA GLU A 39 1.37 -15.37 -9.38
C GLU A 39 -0.05 -15.83 -9.05
N LYS A 40 -0.64 -15.34 -7.95
CA LYS A 40 -2.03 -15.59 -7.60
C LYS A 40 -2.97 -14.51 -8.15
N LEU A 41 -2.56 -13.24 -7.99
CA LEU A 41 -3.37 -12.09 -8.37
C LEU A 41 -3.70 -12.07 -9.86
N ARG A 42 -2.73 -12.44 -10.71
CA ARG A 42 -2.88 -12.45 -12.17
C ARG A 42 -4.02 -13.29 -12.72
N TYR A 43 -4.59 -14.20 -11.90
CA TYR A 43 -5.72 -15.04 -12.26
C TYR A 43 -7.03 -14.63 -11.59
N TYR A 44 -7.06 -13.49 -10.90
CA TYR A 44 -8.25 -13.02 -10.21
C TYR A 44 -9.26 -12.47 -11.22
N SER A 45 -10.54 -12.70 -10.92
CA SER A 45 -11.64 -12.09 -11.66
C SER A 45 -11.79 -10.61 -11.30
N GLN A 46 -12.50 -9.85 -12.15
CA GLN A 46 -12.85 -8.45 -11.86
C GLN A 46 -13.51 -8.32 -10.47
N GLU A 47 -14.46 -9.20 -10.12
CA GLU A 47 -15.13 -9.17 -8.82
C GLU A 47 -14.16 -9.36 -7.65
N GLN A 48 -13.13 -10.20 -7.81
CA GLN A 48 -12.11 -10.41 -6.77
C GLN A 48 -11.21 -9.20 -6.63
N VAL A 49 -10.79 -8.59 -7.74
CA VAL A 49 -9.99 -7.37 -7.75
C VAL A 49 -10.77 -6.21 -7.14
N ASP A 50 -12.04 -6.03 -7.52
CA ASP A 50 -12.90 -4.98 -6.97
C ASP A 50 -13.06 -5.10 -5.45
N LYS A 51 -13.26 -6.31 -4.94
CA LYS A 51 -13.33 -6.56 -3.49
C LYS A 51 -12.04 -6.19 -2.76
N ILE A 52 -10.88 -6.49 -3.36
CA ILE A 52 -9.58 -6.12 -2.79
C ILE A 52 -9.42 -4.61 -2.77
N CYS A 53 -9.66 -3.95 -3.89
CA CYS A 53 -9.56 -2.50 -4.01
C CYS A 53 -10.50 -1.78 -3.04
N GLN A 54 -11.74 -2.26 -2.93
CA GLN A 54 -12.71 -1.74 -1.97
C GLN A 54 -12.20 -1.89 -0.52
N ALA A 55 -11.70 -3.06 -0.15
CA ALA A 55 -11.18 -3.30 1.19
C ALA A 55 -9.98 -2.41 1.51
N MET A 56 -9.09 -2.18 0.54
CA MET A 56 -7.96 -1.26 0.67
C MET A 56 -8.41 0.19 0.86
N ALA A 57 -9.40 0.64 0.08
CA ALA A 57 -9.95 1.99 0.19
C ALA A 57 -10.59 2.24 1.55
N LEU A 58 -11.43 1.30 2.02
CA LEU A 58 -12.07 1.39 3.34
C LEU A 58 -11.05 1.38 4.49
N ALA A 59 -10.02 0.53 4.42
CA ALA A 59 -8.98 0.51 5.44
C ALA A 59 -8.17 1.83 5.46
N ALA A 60 -7.89 2.41 4.31
CA ALA A 60 -7.21 3.70 4.22
C ALA A 60 -8.08 4.85 4.75
N GLU A 61 -9.39 4.80 4.50
CA GLU A 61 -10.36 5.75 5.04
C GLU A 61 -10.46 5.64 6.58
N GLU A 62 -10.55 4.44 7.13
CA GLU A 62 -10.62 4.21 8.57
C GLU A 62 -9.39 4.77 9.31
N HIS A 63 -8.22 4.67 8.71
CA HIS A 63 -6.95 5.10 9.30
C HIS A 63 -6.43 6.45 8.77
N HIS A 64 -7.23 7.23 8.07
CA HIS A 64 -6.80 8.44 7.38
C HIS A 64 -6.12 9.47 8.29
N MET A 65 -6.62 9.64 9.52
CA MET A 65 -6.07 10.59 10.49
C MET A 65 -4.76 10.09 11.10
N ASP A 66 -4.71 8.83 11.53
CA ASP A 66 -3.52 8.23 12.14
C ASP A 66 -2.36 8.25 11.15
N LEU A 67 -2.60 7.86 9.90
CA LEU A 67 -1.61 7.91 8.82
C LEU A 67 -1.15 9.33 8.50
N ALA A 68 -2.04 10.32 8.63
CA ALA A 68 -1.69 11.72 8.42
C ALA A 68 -0.77 12.26 9.54
N VAL A 69 -1.05 11.91 10.79
CA VAL A 69 -0.22 12.28 11.95
C VAL A 69 1.15 11.62 11.84
N ASP A 70 1.20 10.33 11.55
CA ASP A 70 2.45 9.59 11.38
C ASP A 70 3.31 10.18 10.26
N ALA A 71 2.70 10.48 9.10
CA ALA A 71 3.40 11.08 7.97
C ALA A 71 3.92 12.50 8.28
N ALA A 72 3.19 13.31 9.06
CA ALA A 72 3.64 14.62 9.49
C ALA A 72 4.84 14.50 10.46
N ASN A 73 4.75 13.58 11.42
CA ASN A 73 5.81 13.35 12.41
C ASN A 73 7.09 12.79 11.77
N GLU A 74 6.96 11.82 10.85
CA GLU A 74 8.09 11.17 10.19
C GLU A 74 8.84 12.13 9.26
N THR A 75 8.10 12.93 8.50
CA THR A 75 8.71 13.77 7.46
C THR A 75 9.00 15.21 7.90
N GLY A 76 8.33 15.69 8.95
CA GLY A 76 8.35 17.10 9.35
C GLY A 76 7.77 18.04 8.29
N ARG A 77 6.96 17.54 7.34
CA ARG A 77 6.44 18.31 6.21
C ARG A 77 4.91 18.37 6.22
N GLY A 78 4.38 19.59 6.09
CA GLY A 78 2.95 19.85 6.06
C GLY A 78 2.29 19.68 7.43
N VAL A 79 0.97 19.80 7.46
CA VAL A 79 0.14 19.66 8.66
C VAL A 79 -0.73 18.39 8.56
N ALA A 80 -1.01 17.76 9.69
CA ALA A 80 -1.73 16.50 9.74
C ALA A 80 -3.15 16.62 9.19
N GLU A 81 -3.83 17.73 9.46
CA GLU A 81 -5.21 17.98 9.01
C GLU A 81 -5.32 17.98 7.47
N ASP A 82 -4.41 18.66 6.78
CA ASP A 82 -4.38 18.69 5.31
C ASP A 82 -4.04 17.32 4.73
N LYS A 83 -3.15 16.59 5.40
CA LYS A 83 -2.80 15.21 5.02
C LYS A 83 -3.98 14.26 5.21
N ALA A 84 -4.79 14.44 6.26
CA ALA A 84 -5.99 13.65 6.49
C ALA A 84 -7.02 13.84 5.38
N ILE A 85 -7.26 15.10 4.96
CA ILE A 85 -8.15 15.40 3.82
C ILE A 85 -7.61 14.74 2.53
N LYS A 86 -6.32 14.83 2.31
CA LYS A 86 -5.66 14.16 1.17
C LYS A 86 -5.83 12.64 1.18
N ASN A 87 -5.73 12.02 2.35
CA ASN A 87 -5.92 10.58 2.51
C ASN A 87 -7.37 10.17 2.21
N ILE A 88 -8.38 10.93 2.69
CA ILE A 88 -9.79 10.69 2.36
C ILE A 88 -10.02 10.85 0.85
N TYR A 89 -9.48 11.90 0.24
CA TYR A 89 -9.60 12.08 -1.19
C TYR A 89 -9.01 10.89 -1.97
N ALA A 90 -7.82 10.43 -1.61
CA ALA A 90 -7.15 9.33 -2.27
C ALA A 90 -7.84 7.96 -2.06
N SER A 91 -8.55 7.77 -0.96
CA SER A 91 -9.29 6.54 -0.67
C SER A 91 -10.75 6.61 -1.14
N GLU A 92 -11.59 7.40 -0.48
CA GLU A 92 -13.03 7.44 -0.73
C GLU A 92 -13.37 8.02 -2.11
N TYR A 93 -12.86 9.23 -2.41
CA TYR A 93 -13.27 9.93 -3.64
C TYR A 93 -12.73 9.24 -4.89
N ILE A 94 -11.47 8.83 -4.87
CA ILE A 94 -10.87 8.12 -6.01
C ILE A 94 -11.56 6.76 -6.21
N TRP A 95 -11.76 5.99 -5.13
CA TRP A 95 -12.46 4.71 -5.23
C TRP A 95 -13.86 4.87 -5.82
N ASN A 96 -14.65 5.84 -5.36
CA ASN A 96 -15.99 6.08 -5.88
C ASN A 96 -16.01 6.44 -7.38
N ASN A 97 -14.95 7.06 -7.88
CA ASN A 97 -14.83 7.39 -9.30
C ASN A 97 -14.46 6.17 -10.16
N ILE A 98 -13.55 5.31 -9.68
CA ILE A 98 -12.97 4.21 -10.50
C ILE A 98 -13.60 2.83 -10.27
N ARG A 99 -14.42 2.65 -9.24
CA ARG A 99 -14.98 1.34 -8.85
C ARG A 99 -15.83 0.65 -9.92
N HIS A 100 -16.19 1.34 -10.98
CA HIS A 100 -16.98 0.81 -12.10
C HIS A 100 -16.12 0.55 -13.34
N ASP A 101 -14.83 0.89 -13.29
CA ASP A 101 -13.92 0.71 -14.38
C ASP A 101 -13.59 -0.78 -14.53
N LYS A 102 -13.57 -1.24 -15.77
CA LYS A 102 -13.17 -2.61 -16.07
C LYS A 102 -11.64 -2.67 -16.17
N THR A 103 -11.03 -3.46 -15.30
CA THR A 103 -9.56 -3.54 -15.14
C THR A 103 -8.99 -4.94 -15.35
N VAL A 104 -9.86 -5.93 -15.64
CA VAL A 104 -9.47 -7.32 -15.86
C VAL A 104 -10.10 -7.87 -17.13
N GLY A 105 -9.30 -8.51 -17.95
CA GLY A 105 -9.73 -9.16 -19.20
C GLY A 105 -9.92 -8.16 -20.34
N ILE A 106 -10.79 -8.47 -21.29
CA ILE A 106 -11.05 -7.59 -22.44
C ILE A 106 -11.81 -6.36 -21.96
N ILE A 107 -11.17 -5.20 -22.02
CA ILE A 107 -11.75 -3.92 -21.60
C ILE A 107 -12.38 -3.15 -22.76
N GLU A 108 -11.89 -3.36 -23.96
CA GLU A 108 -12.41 -2.78 -25.20
C GLU A 108 -12.22 -3.76 -26.36
N ASP A 109 -13.22 -3.92 -27.18
CA ASP A 109 -13.19 -4.66 -28.42
C ASP A 109 -13.73 -3.74 -29.53
N ASN A 110 -12.89 -3.35 -30.47
CA ASN A 110 -13.21 -2.39 -31.54
C ASN A 110 -13.04 -3.04 -32.91
N ASP A 111 -14.18 -3.43 -33.49
CA ASP A 111 -14.21 -4.06 -34.81
C ASP A 111 -13.76 -3.13 -35.96
N GLU A 112 -13.99 -1.81 -35.83
CA GLU A 112 -13.63 -0.84 -36.86
C GLU A 112 -12.11 -0.70 -36.99
N ASP A 113 -11.41 -0.62 -35.85
CA ASP A 113 -9.96 -0.50 -35.80
C ASP A 113 -9.26 -1.87 -35.74
N GLN A 114 -10.01 -2.97 -35.64
CA GLN A 114 -9.52 -4.34 -35.45
C GLN A 114 -8.56 -4.44 -34.24
N THR A 115 -8.92 -3.77 -33.13
CA THR A 115 -8.12 -3.74 -31.91
C THR A 115 -8.87 -4.31 -30.72
N ILE A 116 -8.15 -5.06 -29.87
CA ILE A 116 -8.63 -5.54 -28.59
C ILE A 116 -7.69 -4.99 -27.51
N LYS A 117 -8.26 -4.30 -26.51
CA LYS A 117 -7.52 -3.88 -25.31
C LYS A 117 -7.78 -4.88 -24.18
N ILE A 118 -6.70 -5.42 -23.64
CA ILE A 118 -6.75 -6.39 -22.52
C ILE A 118 -6.05 -5.77 -21.33
N ALA A 119 -6.67 -5.88 -20.16
CA ALA A 119 -6.05 -5.55 -18.89
C ALA A 119 -5.78 -6.83 -18.08
N ASP A 120 -4.60 -6.86 -17.46
CA ASP A 120 -4.21 -7.88 -16.47
C ASP A 120 -4.25 -7.26 -15.07
N PRO A 121 -4.73 -8.01 -14.04
CA PRO A 121 -4.77 -7.53 -12.66
C PRO A 121 -3.40 -7.28 -12.08
#